data_9653830eaf12370090854c42210a5017
#
_entry.id   9653830eaf12370090854c42210a5017
#
_cell.length_a   1.000
_cell.length_b   1.000
_cell.length_c   1.000
_cell.angle_alpha   90.00
_cell.angle_beta   90.00
_cell.angle_gamma   90.00
#
_symmetry.space_group_name_H-M   'P 1'
#
loop_
_entity.id
_entity.type
_entity.pdbx_description
1 polymer ?
#
loop_
_entity_poly.entity_id
_entity_poly.type
_entity_poly.pdbx_seq_one_letter_code
_entity_poly.pdbx_strand_id
1 'polypeptide(L)'
;SDDGMFFTPKSLVKMIVNILEPKSGILLDPACGSGGMFIQSGDFVNEAGMNANSTMTFYGQEKTPYNAQLCLMNMAVHGLTGVIKAGESANTFYHDAHNLDGRCDYVMANPPFNVDKVKAESCESAKRLPFGMPGINKDKEVGNANYLWISYFYSYLKEGGRAGFVMASSATDSQGKDKDIREKLIRTGHVDVMVSVGNNFFYTKSLPCSLWFFDKGKNEKTKDKLLFIDARNYYTVVDRTLNEWSEWQLKNLNAIVWLYRGEKEKYIALLNEYYTVLGYEKSFAEQIDELTEKIKQCKEEAKKAIENAGRNEKKKKQEEYVDKLSALSDILNVAKEAQWLYEKFGEGEYQDIPGLCKVAYTTEEAKIDSQGSISVEEKAWSLTPGAYVGVAPIEDDGVNFEERMAEIHRELLSLQAESNYLMEAISKNMKEMGI
;
A
#
# COMPACT_ATOMS: atom_id res chain seq x y z
N SER A 1 16.73 23.08 -3.94
CA SER A 1 16.18 21.77 -3.67
C SER A 1 14.87 21.96 -2.95
N ASP A 2 13.76 21.71 -3.63
CA ASP A 2 12.43 21.77 -3.04
C ASP A 2 12.28 20.61 -2.06
N ASP A 3 12.45 20.88 -0.78
CA ASP A 3 12.04 19.99 0.31
C ASP A 3 10.51 20.02 0.40
N GLY A 4 9.84 19.55 -0.67
CA GLY A 4 8.41 19.42 -0.70
C GLY A 4 7.98 18.40 0.33
N MET A 5 7.15 18.82 1.27
CA MET A 5 6.51 17.97 2.26
C MET A 5 5.65 16.92 1.55
N PHE A 6 6.12 15.67 1.52
CA PHE A 6 5.36 14.56 0.97
C PHE A 6 4.47 13.99 2.06
N PHE A 7 3.17 14.24 1.96
CA PHE A 7 2.21 13.52 2.77
C PHE A 7 2.16 12.06 2.32
N THR A 8 2.40 11.15 3.25
CA THR A 8 2.24 9.72 2.99
C THR A 8 0.75 9.44 2.78
N PRO A 9 0.36 8.79 1.67
CA PRO A 9 -1.02 8.44 1.42
C PRO A 9 -1.60 7.60 2.55
N LYS A 10 -2.79 7.97 3.00
CA LYS A 10 -3.43 7.34 4.17
C LYS A 10 -3.60 5.84 4.01
N SER A 11 -3.94 5.36 2.81
CA SER A 11 -4.10 3.93 2.56
C SER A 11 -2.80 3.15 2.67
N LEU A 12 -1.65 3.72 2.27
CA LEU A 12 -0.33 3.09 2.46
C LEU A 12 0.03 2.99 3.94
N VAL A 13 -0.20 4.06 4.71
CA VAL A 13 0.04 4.06 6.16
C VAL A 13 -0.81 3.02 6.85
N LYS A 14 -2.10 2.95 6.53
CA LYS A 14 -3.02 1.94 7.08
C LYS A 14 -2.57 0.51 6.76
N MET A 15 -2.10 0.26 5.54
CA MET A 15 -1.59 -1.06 5.17
C MET A 15 -0.38 -1.45 6.02
N ILE A 16 0.55 -0.53 6.22
CA ILE A 16 1.74 -0.76 7.07
C ILE A 16 1.31 -1.07 8.50
N VAL A 17 0.47 -0.24 9.09
CA VAL A 17 -0.01 -0.41 10.47
C VAL A 17 -0.77 -1.73 10.63
N ASN A 18 -1.65 -2.07 9.69
CA ASN A 18 -2.43 -3.29 9.74
C ASN A 18 -1.58 -4.57 9.68
N ILE A 19 -0.48 -4.55 8.92
CA ILE A 19 0.45 -5.69 8.85
C ILE A 19 1.32 -5.77 10.10
N LEU A 20 1.77 -4.64 10.64
CA LEU A 20 2.61 -4.61 11.83
C LEU A 20 1.84 -4.91 13.12
N GLU A 21 0.58 -4.56 13.19
CA GLU A 21 -0.31 -4.78 14.35
C GLU A 21 0.29 -4.25 15.66
N PRO A 22 0.60 -2.94 15.78
CA PRO A 22 1.17 -2.39 16.99
C PRO A 22 0.24 -2.57 18.19
N LYS A 23 0.78 -3.01 19.32
CA LYS A 23 0.02 -3.25 20.54
C LYS A 23 0.60 -2.44 21.71
N SER A 24 1.87 -2.59 21.96
CA SER A 24 2.56 -1.94 23.08
C SER A 24 4.06 -1.83 22.81
N GLY A 25 4.70 -0.87 23.46
CA GLY A 25 6.14 -0.68 23.42
C GLY A 25 6.56 0.56 22.63
N ILE A 26 7.79 0.56 22.17
CA ILE A 26 8.43 1.68 21.48
C ILE A 26 8.16 1.59 19.98
N LEU A 27 7.58 2.66 19.43
CA LEU A 27 7.43 2.86 18.01
C LEU A 27 8.25 4.07 17.57
N LEU A 28 9.17 3.86 16.64
CA LEU A 28 10.01 4.90 16.05
C LEU A 28 9.63 5.14 14.59
N ASP A 29 9.45 6.41 14.23
CA ASP A 29 9.50 6.89 12.86
C ASP A 29 10.69 7.86 12.71
N PRO A 30 11.80 7.39 12.10
CA PRO A 30 13.02 8.19 12.00
C PRO A 30 13.01 9.19 10.84
N ALA A 31 11.92 9.32 10.12
CA ALA A 31 11.65 10.31 9.09
C ALA A 31 10.18 10.74 9.15
N CYS A 32 9.75 11.23 10.33
CA CYS A 32 8.34 11.24 10.72
C CYS A 32 7.47 12.26 9.97
N GLY A 33 8.06 13.25 9.31
CA GLY A 33 7.29 14.26 8.59
C GLY A 33 6.18 14.87 9.46
N SER A 34 4.94 14.80 9.00
CA SER A 34 3.75 15.29 9.73
C SER A 34 3.17 14.31 10.75
N GLY A 35 3.79 13.14 10.96
CA GLY A 35 3.39 12.17 11.97
C GLY A 35 2.27 11.21 11.58
N GLY A 36 2.01 11.01 10.30
CA GLY A 36 0.95 10.12 9.82
C GLY A 36 1.04 8.69 10.35
N MET A 37 2.25 8.14 10.50
CA MET A 37 2.47 6.81 11.08
C MET A 37 2.02 6.73 12.54
N PHE A 38 2.27 7.77 13.33
CA PHE A 38 1.85 7.83 14.73
C PHE A 38 0.32 7.88 14.86
N ILE A 39 -0.33 8.72 14.05
CA ILE A 39 -1.78 8.89 14.07
C ILE A 39 -2.47 7.55 13.75
N GLN A 40 -2.11 6.89 12.67
CA GLN A 40 -2.74 5.63 12.27
C GLN A 40 -2.43 4.50 13.27
N SER A 41 -1.22 4.48 13.86
CA SER A 41 -0.87 3.51 14.90
C SER A 41 -1.65 3.73 16.17
N GLY A 42 -1.83 4.99 16.59
CA GLY A 42 -2.66 5.36 17.73
C GLY A 42 -4.11 4.94 17.54
N ASP A 43 -4.69 5.21 16.38
CA ASP A 43 -6.04 4.80 16.02
C ASP A 43 -6.19 3.27 16.06
N PHE A 44 -5.24 2.54 15.50
CA PHE A 44 -5.24 1.07 15.51
C PHE A 44 -5.25 0.49 16.93
N VAL A 45 -4.41 1.02 17.81
CA VAL A 45 -4.33 0.58 19.23
C VAL A 45 -5.63 0.92 19.97
N ASN A 46 -6.18 2.12 19.77
CA ASN A 46 -7.42 2.56 20.41
C ASN A 46 -8.63 1.75 19.91
N GLU A 47 -8.73 1.44 18.62
CA GLU A 47 -9.78 0.60 18.04
C GLU A 47 -9.74 -0.84 18.58
N ALA A 48 -8.57 -1.33 18.97
CA ALA A 48 -8.41 -2.62 19.65
C ALA A 48 -8.83 -2.59 21.15
N GLY A 49 -9.37 -1.48 21.63
CA GLY A 49 -9.84 -1.30 23.01
C GLY A 49 -8.74 -0.97 24.02
N MET A 50 -7.53 -0.63 23.55
CA MET A 50 -6.41 -0.21 24.40
C MET A 50 -6.26 1.31 24.35
N ASN A 51 -5.47 1.88 25.24
CA ASN A 51 -5.13 3.29 25.23
C ASN A 51 -3.72 3.48 24.67
N ALA A 52 -3.60 4.11 23.50
CA ALA A 52 -2.33 4.29 22.82
C ALA A 52 -1.30 5.05 23.64
N ASN A 53 -1.70 6.08 24.40
CA ASN A 53 -0.78 6.86 25.22
C ASN A 53 -0.25 6.10 26.45
N SER A 54 -0.96 5.06 26.91
CA SER A 54 -0.52 4.25 28.03
C SER A 54 0.26 3.01 27.62
N THR A 55 0.02 2.47 26.43
CA THR A 55 0.66 1.23 25.95
C THR A 55 1.82 1.48 25.00
N MET A 56 1.78 2.59 24.25
CA MET A 56 2.79 2.95 23.24
C MET A 56 3.63 4.15 23.68
N THR A 57 4.90 4.13 23.31
CA THR A 57 5.78 5.31 23.37
C THR A 57 6.21 5.65 21.94
N PHE A 58 5.79 6.82 21.47
CA PHE A 58 6.09 7.29 20.12
C PHE A 58 7.35 8.17 20.12
N TYR A 59 8.33 7.81 19.30
CA TYR A 59 9.53 8.59 19.04
C TYR A 59 9.65 8.95 17.58
N GLY A 60 10.00 10.19 17.29
CA GLY A 60 10.21 10.68 15.93
C GLY A 60 11.51 11.45 15.78
N GLN A 61 12.07 11.38 14.58
CA GLN A 61 13.14 12.24 14.12
C GLN A 61 12.73 12.92 12.81
N GLU A 62 12.95 14.21 12.72
CA GLU A 62 12.67 15.00 11.53
C GLU A 62 13.73 16.07 11.34
N LYS A 63 14.39 16.04 10.17
CA LYS A 63 15.45 17.01 9.85
C LYS A 63 14.93 18.45 9.78
N THR A 64 13.72 18.65 9.28
CA THR A 64 13.10 19.96 9.08
C THR A 64 12.29 20.38 10.31
N PRO A 65 12.70 21.44 11.06
CA PRO A 65 12.01 21.85 12.28
C PRO A 65 10.52 22.17 12.08
N TYR A 66 10.16 22.76 10.94
CA TYR A 66 8.77 23.06 10.60
C TYR A 66 7.90 21.79 10.53
N ASN A 67 8.40 20.74 9.87
CA ASN A 67 7.68 19.45 9.80
C ASN A 67 7.53 18.80 11.18
N ALA A 68 8.55 18.92 12.02
CA ALA A 68 8.47 18.40 13.39
C ALA A 68 7.40 19.13 14.23
N GLN A 69 7.23 20.43 14.05
CA GLN A 69 6.15 21.18 14.68
C GLN A 69 4.77 20.71 14.18
N LEU A 70 4.64 20.52 12.87
CA LEU A 70 3.40 19.96 12.29
C LEU A 70 3.09 18.56 12.86
N CYS A 71 4.11 17.72 13.02
CA CYS A 71 3.97 16.40 13.64
C CYS A 71 3.39 16.51 15.06
N LEU A 72 3.97 17.34 15.91
CA LEU A 72 3.50 17.56 17.27
C LEU A 72 2.07 18.12 17.32
N MET A 73 1.75 19.09 16.46
CA MET A 73 0.40 19.64 16.34
C MET A 73 -0.60 18.58 15.91
N ASN A 74 -0.26 17.80 14.91
CA ASN A 74 -1.13 16.74 14.40
C ASN A 74 -1.37 15.66 15.46
N MET A 75 -0.32 15.23 16.16
CA MET A 75 -0.45 14.29 17.28
C MET A 75 -1.36 14.86 18.38
N ALA A 76 -1.18 16.11 18.77
CA ALA A 76 -1.99 16.76 19.79
C ALA A 76 -3.48 16.82 19.41
N VAL A 77 -3.81 17.17 18.16
CA VAL A 77 -5.18 17.18 17.63
C VAL A 77 -5.84 15.79 17.74
N HIS A 78 -5.06 14.73 17.56
CA HIS A 78 -5.54 13.34 17.69
C HIS A 78 -5.39 12.76 19.11
N GLY A 79 -5.06 13.60 20.09
CA GLY A 79 -4.93 13.17 21.47
C GLY A 79 -3.74 12.26 21.76
N LEU A 80 -2.71 12.30 20.93
CA LEU A 80 -1.48 11.52 21.09
C LEU A 80 -0.32 12.35 21.64
N THR A 81 0.55 11.71 22.40
CA THR A 81 1.81 12.29 22.88
C THR A 81 3.00 11.52 22.32
N GLY A 82 4.08 12.22 22.01
CA GLY A 82 5.30 11.63 21.49
C GLY A 82 6.50 12.53 21.71
N VAL A 83 7.68 11.96 21.59
CA VAL A 83 8.97 12.68 21.71
C VAL A 83 9.55 12.85 20.31
N ILE A 84 9.51 14.07 19.79
CA ILE A 84 9.97 14.40 18.44
C ILE A 84 11.21 15.28 18.55
N LYS A 85 12.30 14.83 17.96
CA LYS A 85 13.54 15.63 17.81
C LYS A 85 13.64 16.15 16.39
N ALA A 86 14.15 17.38 16.27
CA ALA A 86 14.18 18.15 15.03
C ALA A 86 15.55 18.76 14.72
N GLY A 87 15.76 19.07 13.45
CA GLY A 87 16.96 19.77 12.97
C GLY A 87 18.10 18.84 12.60
N GLU A 88 19.28 19.39 12.35
CA GLU A 88 20.45 18.61 11.90
C GLU A 88 20.88 17.54 12.92
N SER A 89 20.73 17.78 14.21
CA SER A 89 21.02 16.79 15.26
C SER A 89 20.01 15.62 15.27
N ALA A 90 18.90 15.75 14.55
CA ALA A 90 17.90 14.70 14.32
C ALA A 90 17.95 14.16 12.90
N ASN A 91 18.97 14.50 12.10
CA ASN A 91 19.19 13.89 10.81
C ASN A 91 19.55 12.41 11.00
N THR A 92 18.64 11.54 10.65
CA THR A 92 18.74 10.10 10.89
C THR A 92 19.94 9.45 10.19
N PHE A 93 20.38 9.98 9.05
CA PHE A 93 21.58 9.45 8.41
C PHE A 93 22.80 9.45 9.33
N TYR A 94 22.91 10.45 10.20
CA TYR A 94 24.09 10.69 11.02
C TYR A 94 23.83 10.49 12.53
N HIS A 95 22.58 10.44 12.97
CA HIS A 95 22.24 10.46 14.39
C HIS A 95 21.13 9.48 14.74
N ASP A 96 21.36 8.67 15.74
CA ASP A 96 20.35 7.97 16.55
C ASP A 96 20.00 8.89 17.72
N ALA A 97 19.16 9.90 17.47
CA ALA A 97 18.94 11.01 18.40
C ALA A 97 18.27 10.59 19.72
N HIS A 98 17.58 9.46 19.75
CA HIS A 98 16.91 8.93 20.94
C HIS A 98 17.63 7.74 21.57
N ASN A 99 18.79 7.32 21.05
CA ASN A 99 19.51 6.10 21.47
C ASN A 99 18.61 4.84 21.43
N LEU A 100 17.93 4.62 20.31
CA LEU A 100 16.97 3.54 20.14
C LEU A 100 17.47 2.37 19.29
N ASP A 101 18.72 2.39 18.83
CA ASP A 101 19.28 1.26 18.07
C ASP A 101 19.15 -0.05 18.85
N GLY A 102 18.53 -1.05 18.24
CA GLY A 102 18.26 -2.36 18.85
C GLY A 102 17.17 -2.37 19.94
N ARG A 103 16.39 -1.31 20.08
CA ARG A 103 15.44 -1.15 21.21
C ARG A 103 13.98 -0.97 20.79
N CYS A 104 13.70 -0.84 19.50
CA CYS A 104 12.34 -0.56 19.03
C CYS A 104 11.52 -1.84 18.88
N ASP A 105 10.30 -1.80 19.39
CA ASP A 105 9.28 -2.82 19.12
C ASP A 105 8.75 -2.68 17.70
N TYR A 106 8.57 -1.43 17.22
CA TYR A 106 8.10 -1.10 15.88
C TYR A 106 8.91 0.04 15.26
N VAL A 107 9.21 -0.10 13.99
CA VAL A 107 9.77 0.96 13.13
C VAL A 107 8.87 1.12 11.93
N MET A 108 8.38 2.32 11.70
CA MET A 108 7.54 2.65 10.55
C MET A 108 8.04 3.92 9.89
N ALA A 109 8.13 3.95 8.57
CA ALA A 109 8.62 5.12 7.87
C ALA A 109 8.16 5.20 6.41
N ASN A 110 8.08 6.43 5.92
CA ASN A 110 8.12 6.76 4.51
C ASN A 110 9.28 7.72 4.27
N PRO A 111 10.51 7.22 4.16
CA PRO A 111 11.70 8.06 4.01
C PRO A 111 11.76 8.70 2.62
N PRO A 112 12.54 9.77 2.42
CA PRO A 112 12.82 10.29 1.10
C PRO A 112 13.61 9.25 0.28
N PHE A 113 13.18 9.02 -0.98
CA PHE A 113 13.81 8.05 -1.87
C PHE A 113 14.99 8.65 -2.64
N ASN A 114 15.96 7.80 -2.96
CA ASN A 114 17.08 8.12 -3.84
C ASN A 114 17.88 9.37 -3.42
N VAL A 115 18.04 9.59 -2.13
CA VAL A 115 18.86 10.66 -1.61
C VAL A 115 20.33 10.36 -1.94
N ASP A 116 21.03 11.34 -2.48
CA ASP A 116 22.46 11.27 -2.81
C ASP A 116 23.31 12.13 -1.85
N LYS A 117 24.61 12.09 -2.01
CA LYS A 117 25.59 12.93 -1.31
C LYS A 117 25.55 12.83 0.22
N VAL A 118 25.21 11.67 0.73
CA VAL A 118 25.26 11.38 2.16
C VAL A 118 26.69 11.01 2.55
N LYS A 119 27.25 11.68 3.56
CA LYS A 119 28.64 11.47 4.01
C LYS A 119 28.85 10.08 4.59
N ALA A 120 29.62 9.23 3.91
CA ALA A 120 29.85 7.86 4.30
C ALA A 120 30.48 7.71 5.69
N GLU A 121 31.52 8.49 5.99
CA GLU A 121 32.21 8.46 7.30
C GLU A 121 31.26 8.78 8.46
N SER A 122 30.36 9.73 8.28
CA SER A 122 29.39 10.10 9.31
C SER A 122 28.34 9.00 9.53
N CYS A 123 27.97 8.25 8.47
CA CYS A 123 27.07 7.10 8.59
C CYS A 123 27.76 5.93 9.28
N GLU A 124 29.02 5.66 8.96
CA GLU A 124 29.81 4.59 9.57
C GLU A 124 30.01 4.81 11.07
N SER A 125 30.34 6.03 11.47
CA SER A 125 30.49 6.42 12.88
C SER A 125 29.18 6.32 13.67
N ALA A 126 28.05 6.44 13.03
CA ALA A 126 26.72 6.30 13.65
C ALA A 126 26.29 4.85 13.96
N LYS A 127 27.04 3.84 13.51
CA LYS A 127 26.94 2.41 13.87
C LYS A 127 25.61 1.77 13.53
N ARG A 128 24.86 1.91 12.64
CA ARG A 128 23.57 1.23 12.33
C ARG A 128 23.61 0.49 11.00
N LEU A 129 24.77 -0.04 10.64
CA LEU A 129 25.02 -0.69 9.35
C LEU A 129 25.46 -2.15 9.53
N PRO A 130 24.57 -3.04 10.01
CA PRO A 130 24.92 -4.43 10.31
C PRO A 130 25.33 -5.23 9.06
N PHE A 131 24.95 -4.77 7.87
CA PHE A 131 25.22 -5.46 6.59
C PHE A 131 26.32 -4.79 5.75
N GLY A 132 26.89 -3.71 6.25
CA GLY A 132 27.92 -2.93 5.59
C GLY A 132 27.42 -1.67 4.91
N MET A 133 28.36 -0.93 4.34
CA MET A 133 28.12 0.36 3.68
C MET A 133 27.63 0.14 2.24
N PRO A 134 26.60 0.89 1.78
CA PRO A 134 26.27 0.97 0.36
C PRO A 134 27.42 1.53 -0.49
N GLY A 135 27.23 1.54 -1.81
CA GLY A 135 28.25 2.05 -2.73
C GLY A 135 28.63 3.50 -2.45
N ILE A 136 29.94 3.76 -2.42
CA ILE A 136 30.54 5.08 -2.13
C ILE A 136 31.18 5.61 -3.41
N ASN A 137 30.95 6.89 -3.70
CA ASN A 137 31.55 7.61 -4.83
C ASN A 137 32.99 8.10 -4.50
N LYS A 138 33.64 8.75 -5.47
CA LYS A 138 34.99 9.29 -5.32
C LYS A 138 35.09 10.38 -4.25
N ASP A 139 34.00 11.08 -3.97
CA ASP A 139 33.90 12.14 -2.99
C ASP A 139 33.61 11.62 -1.57
N LYS A 140 33.69 10.31 -1.37
CA LYS A 140 33.38 9.60 -0.11
C LYS A 140 31.94 9.79 0.35
N GLU A 141 31.04 9.91 -0.59
CA GLU A 141 29.60 10.02 -0.36
C GLU A 141 28.88 8.76 -0.82
N VAL A 142 27.80 8.40 -0.12
CA VAL A 142 26.89 7.35 -0.55
C VAL A 142 26.08 7.87 -1.74
N GLY A 143 26.17 7.20 -2.88
CA GLY A 143 25.53 7.62 -4.13
C GLY A 143 24.02 7.47 -4.14
N ASN A 144 23.48 6.51 -3.36
CA ASN A 144 22.05 6.33 -3.15
C ASN A 144 21.81 5.79 -1.74
N ALA A 145 21.04 6.52 -0.95
CA ALA A 145 20.83 6.27 0.47
C ALA A 145 19.69 5.25 0.77
N ASN A 146 19.04 4.65 -0.21
CA ASN A 146 17.93 3.73 0.05
C ASN A 146 18.35 2.59 0.99
N TYR A 147 19.53 2.00 0.79
CA TYR A 147 20.03 0.92 1.65
C TYR A 147 20.64 1.38 2.99
N LEU A 148 20.87 2.68 3.18
CA LEU A 148 21.08 3.24 4.52
C LEU A 148 19.78 3.16 5.32
N TRP A 149 18.67 3.63 4.77
CA TRP A 149 17.35 3.55 5.39
C TRP A 149 16.98 2.11 5.72
N ILE A 150 17.08 1.22 4.76
CA ILE A 150 16.74 -0.20 4.93
C ILE A 150 17.54 -0.83 6.08
N SER A 151 18.87 -0.60 6.12
CA SER A 151 19.74 -1.09 7.17
C SER A 151 19.42 -0.48 8.54
N TYR A 152 19.14 0.82 8.60
CA TYR A 152 18.76 1.49 9.84
C TYR A 152 17.45 0.96 10.41
N PHE A 153 16.42 0.80 9.58
CA PHE A 153 15.13 0.26 10.04
C PHE A 153 15.27 -1.14 10.62
N TYR A 154 16.11 -1.96 10.02
CA TYR A 154 16.44 -3.27 10.59
C TYR A 154 17.21 -3.16 11.90
N SER A 155 18.24 -2.33 11.93
CA SER A 155 19.12 -2.18 13.12
C SER A 155 18.39 -1.64 14.35
N TYR A 156 17.42 -0.73 14.16
CA TYR A 156 16.61 -0.20 15.26
C TYR A 156 15.77 -1.25 15.98
N LEU A 157 15.40 -2.33 15.29
CA LEU A 157 14.52 -3.34 15.85
C LEU A 157 15.22 -4.16 16.94
N LYS A 158 14.56 -4.30 18.09
CA LYS A 158 14.90 -5.30 19.09
C LYS A 158 14.54 -6.70 18.59
N GLU A 159 14.97 -7.73 19.31
CA GLU A 159 14.49 -9.09 19.12
C GLU A 159 12.96 -9.16 19.26
N GLY A 160 12.27 -9.78 18.31
CA GLY A 160 10.81 -9.82 18.24
C GLY A 160 10.15 -8.56 17.64
N GLY A 161 10.91 -7.52 17.34
CA GLY A 161 10.38 -6.28 16.76
C GLY A 161 9.97 -6.43 15.28
N ARG A 162 9.09 -5.53 14.83
CA ARG A 162 8.58 -5.47 13.45
C ARG A 162 8.82 -4.10 12.84
N ALA A 163 9.23 -4.07 11.57
CA ALA A 163 9.34 -2.86 10.78
C ALA A 163 8.46 -2.92 9.53
N GLY A 164 7.93 -1.77 9.12
CA GLY A 164 7.23 -1.61 7.85
C GLY A 164 7.47 -0.22 7.29
N PHE A 165 7.84 -0.14 6.01
CA PHE A 165 8.18 1.13 5.40
C PHE A 165 7.94 1.14 3.89
N VAL A 166 7.86 2.34 3.36
CA VAL A 166 7.74 2.58 1.92
C VAL A 166 9.13 2.78 1.33
N MET A 167 9.37 2.22 0.17
CA MET A 167 10.63 2.40 -0.56
C MET A 167 10.38 2.44 -2.06
N ALA A 168 11.25 3.14 -2.80
CA ALA A 168 11.24 3.12 -4.26
C ALA A 168 11.33 1.68 -4.79
N SER A 169 10.55 1.35 -5.82
CA SER A 169 10.55 0.00 -6.40
C SER A 169 11.91 -0.44 -6.91
N SER A 170 12.76 0.50 -7.36
CA SER A 170 14.12 0.21 -7.80
C SER A 170 15.02 -0.41 -6.73
N ALA A 171 14.72 -0.20 -5.45
CA ALA A 171 15.48 -0.77 -4.35
C ALA A 171 15.31 -2.30 -4.21
N THR A 172 14.22 -2.86 -4.72
CA THR A 172 13.96 -4.30 -4.61
C THR A 172 14.91 -5.18 -5.42
N ASP A 173 15.56 -4.60 -6.44
CA ASP A 173 16.43 -5.31 -7.36
C ASP A 173 17.72 -4.55 -7.74
N SER A 174 18.11 -3.56 -6.96
CA SER A 174 19.36 -2.81 -7.17
C SER A 174 20.57 -3.74 -7.05
N GLN A 175 21.59 -3.46 -7.86
CA GLN A 175 22.78 -4.33 -8.01
C GLN A 175 23.98 -3.80 -7.20
N GLY A 176 25.10 -4.48 -7.30
CA GLY A 176 26.36 -4.09 -6.63
C GLY A 176 26.27 -4.23 -5.10
N LYS A 177 26.78 -3.24 -4.37
CA LYS A 177 26.80 -3.25 -2.91
C LYS A 177 25.40 -3.36 -2.28
N ASP A 178 24.39 -2.81 -2.92
CA ASP A 178 23.00 -2.92 -2.47
C ASP A 178 22.54 -4.38 -2.49
N LYS A 179 22.91 -5.14 -3.53
CA LYS A 179 22.61 -6.56 -3.60
C LYS A 179 23.32 -7.34 -2.49
N ASP A 180 24.58 -7.03 -2.20
CA ASP A 180 25.32 -7.67 -1.11
C ASP A 180 24.64 -7.44 0.26
N ILE A 181 24.17 -6.21 0.51
CA ILE A 181 23.44 -5.88 1.72
C ILE A 181 22.11 -6.64 1.76
N ARG A 182 21.38 -6.67 0.66
CA ARG A 182 20.08 -7.36 0.56
C ARG A 182 20.21 -8.85 0.79
N GLU A 183 21.24 -9.50 0.24
CA GLU A 183 21.55 -10.91 0.51
C GLU A 183 21.74 -11.16 2.00
N LYS A 184 22.58 -10.38 2.67
CA LYS A 184 22.84 -10.53 4.11
C LYS A 184 21.57 -10.30 4.94
N LEU A 185 20.76 -9.32 4.58
CA LEU A 185 19.48 -9.05 5.20
C LEU A 185 18.53 -10.25 5.06
N ILE A 186 18.36 -10.79 3.86
CA ILE A 186 17.48 -11.93 3.59
C ILE A 186 17.95 -13.17 4.32
N ARG A 187 19.25 -13.42 4.38
CA ARG A 187 19.82 -14.55 5.12
C ARG A 187 19.56 -14.51 6.63
N THR A 188 19.22 -13.36 7.19
CA THR A 188 18.77 -13.29 8.60
C THR A 188 17.44 -14.03 8.84
N GLY A 189 16.66 -14.28 7.79
CA GLY A 189 15.31 -14.83 7.89
C GLY A 189 14.25 -13.82 8.34
N HIS A 190 14.58 -12.54 8.50
CA HIS A 190 13.70 -11.53 9.08
C HIS A 190 12.92 -10.68 8.06
N VAL A 191 13.16 -10.82 6.78
CA VAL A 191 12.28 -10.25 5.76
C VAL A 191 10.98 -11.07 5.73
N ASP A 192 9.85 -10.42 5.93
CA ASP A 192 8.57 -11.10 6.16
C ASP A 192 7.61 -10.98 4.98
N VAL A 193 7.31 -9.75 4.58
CA VAL A 193 6.35 -9.46 3.50
C VAL A 193 6.92 -8.38 2.58
N MET A 194 6.69 -8.54 1.29
CA MET A 194 6.98 -7.55 0.26
C MET A 194 5.71 -7.28 -0.55
N VAL A 195 5.33 -6.01 -0.69
CA VAL A 195 4.13 -5.60 -1.44
C VAL A 195 4.52 -4.62 -2.54
N SER A 196 4.23 -4.94 -3.80
CA SER A 196 4.30 -3.98 -4.90
C SER A 196 3.04 -3.13 -4.95
N VAL A 197 3.21 -1.82 -5.00
CA VAL A 197 2.13 -0.83 -5.03
C VAL A 197 1.95 -0.30 -6.46
N GLY A 198 0.71 -0.09 -6.87
CA GLY A 198 0.37 0.51 -8.16
C GLY A 198 0.85 1.96 -8.29
N ASN A 199 0.77 2.49 -9.50
CA ASN A 199 1.07 3.90 -9.75
C ASN A 199 0.02 4.82 -9.12
N ASN A 200 0.34 6.11 -9.02
CA ASN A 200 -0.58 7.16 -8.59
C ASN A 200 -1.16 7.01 -7.17
N PHE A 201 -0.45 6.36 -6.27
CA PHE A 201 -0.79 6.35 -4.84
C PHE A 201 -0.36 7.62 -4.10
N PHE A 202 0.57 8.40 -4.65
CA PHE A 202 1.04 9.66 -4.09
C PHE A 202 0.40 10.86 -4.79
N TYR A 203 -0.02 11.87 -4.02
CA TYR A 203 -0.66 13.08 -4.54
C TYR A 203 0.22 13.88 -5.50
N THR A 204 1.54 13.82 -5.36
CA THR A 204 2.48 14.70 -6.07
C THR A 204 3.46 13.99 -6.98
N LYS A 205 3.54 12.67 -6.95
CA LYS A 205 4.50 11.89 -7.75
C LYS A 205 3.90 10.55 -8.18
N SER A 206 4.07 10.24 -9.46
CA SER A 206 3.78 8.91 -10.03
C SER A 206 5.01 8.00 -9.94
N LEU A 207 5.56 7.82 -8.73
CA LEU A 207 6.69 6.90 -8.54
C LEU A 207 6.19 5.53 -8.09
N PRO A 208 6.57 4.46 -8.78
CA PRO A 208 6.29 3.11 -8.31
C PRO A 208 7.05 2.86 -7.00
N CYS A 209 6.36 2.32 -6.01
CA CYS A 209 6.92 1.99 -4.72
C CYS A 209 6.59 0.57 -4.29
N SER A 210 7.30 0.13 -3.26
CA SER A 210 7.09 -1.15 -2.58
C SER A 210 6.96 -0.91 -1.09
N LEU A 211 6.21 -1.76 -0.42
CA LEU A 211 6.18 -1.84 1.04
C LEU A 211 7.05 -3.02 1.47
N TRP A 212 7.94 -2.75 2.41
CA TRP A 212 8.87 -3.73 3.00
C TRP A 212 8.47 -3.98 4.44
N PHE A 213 8.49 -5.24 4.84
CA PHE A 213 8.18 -5.64 6.22
C PHE A 213 9.24 -6.57 6.77
N PHE A 214 9.75 -6.24 7.97
CA PHE A 214 10.65 -7.07 8.74
C PHE A 214 9.96 -7.60 9.98
N ASP A 215 10.27 -8.84 10.36
CA ASP A 215 9.81 -9.45 11.60
C ASP A 215 10.95 -10.27 12.21
N LYS A 216 11.47 -9.80 13.35
CA LYS A 216 12.50 -10.51 14.14
C LYS A 216 11.89 -11.53 15.10
N GLY A 217 10.58 -11.72 15.09
CA GLY A 217 9.84 -12.65 15.94
C GLY A 217 8.99 -13.65 15.17
N LYS A 218 9.43 -14.07 13.98
CA LYS A 218 8.72 -15.07 13.18
C LYS A 218 8.54 -16.39 13.94
N ASN A 219 7.36 -17.00 13.80
CA ASN A 219 7.08 -18.33 14.31
C ASN A 219 7.63 -19.43 13.38
N GLU A 220 7.56 -20.69 13.81
CA GLU A 220 8.03 -21.84 13.02
C GLU A 220 7.32 -21.98 11.65
N LYS A 221 6.09 -21.46 11.51
CA LYS A 221 5.30 -21.54 10.29
C LYS A 221 5.83 -20.61 9.18
N THR A 222 6.36 -19.45 9.56
CA THR A 222 6.87 -18.42 8.65
C THR A 222 8.38 -18.30 8.64
N LYS A 223 9.05 -19.01 9.52
CA LYS A 223 10.50 -19.10 9.58
C LYS A 223 11.06 -19.51 8.21
N ASP A 224 12.13 -18.86 7.80
CA ASP A 224 12.81 -19.09 6.52
C ASP A 224 11.93 -18.91 5.26
N LYS A 225 10.80 -18.24 5.40
CA LYS A 225 9.88 -17.90 4.30
C LYS A 225 9.60 -16.42 4.27
N LEU A 226 9.17 -15.95 3.12
CA LEU A 226 8.60 -14.61 2.97
C LEU A 226 7.44 -14.63 1.97
N LEU A 227 6.53 -13.69 2.17
CA LEU A 227 5.34 -13.51 1.35
C LEU A 227 5.56 -12.35 0.36
N PHE A 228 5.32 -12.62 -0.92
CA PHE A 228 5.24 -11.60 -1.96
C PHE A 228 3.79 -11.34 -2.34
N ILE A 229 3.40 -10.07 -2.37
CA ILE A 229 2.10 -9.61 -2.85
C ILE A 229 2.32 -8.60 -3.96
N ASP A 230 1.73 -8.83 -5.13
CA ASP A 230 1.68 -7.87 -6.21
C ASP A 230 0.30 -7.19 -6.25
N ALA A 231 0.22 -6.02 -5.66
CA ALA A 231 -1.00 -5.22 -5.60
C ALA A 231 -1.06 -4.11 -6.67
N ARG A 232 -0.19 -4.14 -7.69
CA ARG A 232 -0.12 -3.09 -8.71
C ARG A 232 -1.41 -2.92 -9.51
N ASN A 233 -2.20 -3.97 -9.63
CA ASN A 233 -3.47 -3.97 -10.37
C ASN A 233 -4.70 -4.09 -9.44
N TYR A 234 -4.51 -3.97 -8.14
CA TYR A 234 -5.58 -4.08 -7.14
C TYR A 234 -5.67 -2.79 -6.32
N TYR A 235 -6.58 -1.91 -6.72
CA TYR A 235 -6.81 -0.61 -6.11
C TYR A 235 -8.13 0.02 -6.59
N THR A 236 -8.50 1.13 -5.98
CA THR A 236 -9.62 1.97 -6.39
C THR A 236 -9.09 3.26 -6.99
N VAL A 237 -9.62 3.64 -8.15
CA VAL A 237 -9.32 4.92 -8.79
C VAL A 237 -10.20 5.99 -8.15
N VAL A 238 -9.58 6.96 -7.46
CA VAL A 238 -10.28 8.10 -6.85
C VAL A 238 -10.49 9.20 -7.89
N ASP A 239 -9.43 9.52 -8.63
CA ASP A 239 -9.46 10.45 -9.74
C ASP A 239 -8.38 10.09 -10.78
N ARG A 240 -8.19 10.96 -11.79
CA ARG A 240 -7.20 10.70 -12.87
C ARG A 240 -5.76 10.58 -12.39
N THR A 241 -5.45 11.10 -11.22
CA THR A 241 -4.10 11.21 -10.69
C THR A 241 -3.89 10.47 -9.38
N LEU A 242 -4.95 9.94 -8.79
CA LEU A 242 -4.93 9.33 -7.47
C LEU A 242 -5.62 7.97 -7.44
N ASN A 243 -4.87 6.98 -7.01
CA ASN A 243 -5.35 5.65 -6.65
C ASN A 243 -5.20 5.45 -5.13
N GLU A 244 -6.07 4.63 -4.58
CA GLU A 244 -5.98 4.21 -3.18
C GLU A 244 -6.48 2.77 -2.99
N TRP A 245 -6.21 2.19 -1.84
CA TRP A 245 -6.92 1.02 -1.38
C TRP A 245 -8.14 1.46 -0.54
N SER A 246 -9.31 0.95 -0.91
CA SER A 246 -10.50 1.09 -0.08
C SER A 246 -10.35 0.31 1.24
N GLU A 247 -11.21 0.55 2.22
CA GLU A 247 -11.19 -0.18 3.49
C GLU A 247 -11.33 -1.71 3.28
N TRP A 248 -12.18 -2.14 2.36
CA TRP A 248 -12.34 -3.55 2.04
C TRP A 248 -11.14 -4.14 1.30
N GLN A 249 -10.52 -3.38 0.41
CA GLN A 249 -9.29 -3.79 -0.26
C GLN A 249 -8.12 -3.91 0.72
N LEU A 250 -7.99 -2.99 1.67
CA LEU A 250 -7.01 -3.09 2.76
C LEU A 250 -7.23 -4.36 3.59
N LYS A 251 -8.47 -4.65 3.97
CA LYS A 251 -8.82 -5.86 4.71
C LYS A 251 -8.50 -7.13 3.92
N ASN A 252 -8.79 -7.14 2.63
CA ASN A 252 -8.50 -8.28 1.74
C ASN A 252 -6.99 -8.54 1.60
N LEU A 253 -6.20 -7.50 1.38
CA LEU A 253 -4.74 -7.62 1.32
C LEU A 253 -4.16 -8.09 2.66
N ASN A 254 -4.69 -7.56 3.76
CA ASN A 254 -4.28 -7.99 5.10
C ASN A 254 -4.67 -9.44 5.39
N ALA A 255 -5.79 -9.91 4.85
CA ALA A 255 -6.23 -11.30 4.95
C ALA A 255 -5.23 -12.29 4.33
N ILE A 256 -4.57 -11.92 3.24
CA ILE A 256 -3.49 -12.74 2.65
C ILE A 256 -2.36 -12.91 3.66
N VAL A 257 -1.98 -11.84 4.35
CA VAL A 257 -0.94 -11.87 5.38
C VAL A 257 -1.37 -12.73 6.58
N TRP A 258 -2.60 -12.62 7.04
CA TRP A 258 -3.12 -13.47 8.13
C TRP A 258 -3.05 -14.96 7.77
N LEU A 259 -3.49 -15.33 6.58
CA LEU A 259 -3.45 -16.72 6.12
C LEU A 259 -2.00 -17.24 6.01
N TYR A 260 -1.10 -16.43 5.49
CA TYR A 260 0.33 -16.73 5.49
C TYR A 260 0.89 -16.97 6.89
N ARG A 261 0.48 -16.15 7.88
CA ARG A 261 0.88 -16.29 9.28
C ARG A 261 0.16 -17.42 10.02
N GLY A 262 -0.87 -18.03 9.41
CA GLY A 262 -1.68 -19.08 10.04
C GLY A 262 -2.76 -18.56 10.98
N GLU A 263 -3.15 -17.31 10.86
CA GLU A 263 -4.17 -16.64 11.67
C GLU A 263 -5.56 -16.73 11.01
N LYS A 264 -6.01 -17.98 10.78
CA LYS A 264 -7.28 -18.29 10.09
C LYS A 264 -8.49 -17.64 10.73
N GLU A 265 -8.52 -17.52 12.04
CA GLU A 265 -9.63 -16.92 12.79
C GLU A 265 -9.88 -15.46 12.39
N LYS A 266 -8.85 -14.70 12.05
CA LYS A 266 -8.98 -13.32 11.57
C LYS A 266 -9.59 -13.27 10.18
N TYR A 267 -9.25 -14.22 9.32
CA TYR A 267 -9.87 -14.38 8.01
C TYR A 267 -11.36 -14.71 8.12
N ILE A 268 -11.73 -15.64 8.97
CA ILE A 268 -13.13 -16.00 9.22
C ILE A 268 -13.90 -14.80 9.77
N ALA A 269 -13.30 -14.02 10.66
CA ALA A 269 -13.92 -12.80 11.17
C ALA A 269 -14.19 -11.79 10.04
N LEU A 270 -13.29 -11.65 9.08
CA LEU A 270 -13.52 -10.80 7.90
C LEU A 270 -14.66 -11.32 7.02
N LEU A 271 -14.74 -12.62 6.76
CA LEU A 271 -15.89 -13.19 6.05
C LEU A 271 -17.21 -12.90 6.77
N ASN A 272 -17.24 -13.00 8.10
CA ASN A 272 -18.41 -12.65 8.89
C ASN A 272 -18.77 -11.16 8.80
N GLU A 273 -17.79 -10.27 8.71
CA GLU A 273 -18.05 -8.84 8.44
C GLU A 273 -18.75 -8.66 7.08
N TYR A 274 -18.29 -9.34 6.04
CA TYR A 274 -18.95 -9.32 4.72
C TYR A 274 -20.39 -9.82 4.78
N TYR A 275 -20.63 -10.95 5.43
CA TYR A 275 -21.97 -11.49 5.60
C TYR A 275 -22.87 -10.57 6.45
N THR A 276 -22.32 -9.89 7.43
CA THR A 276 -23.07 -8.92 8.24
C THR A 276 -23.60 -7.76 7.38
N VAL A 277 -22.82 -7.30 6.43
CA VAL A 277 -23.21 -6.22 5.49
C VAL A 277 -24.14 -6.72 4.40
N LEU A 278 -23.88 -7.91 3.85
CA LEU A 278 -24.53 -8.42 2.64
C LEU A 278 -25.71 -9.36 2.93
N GLY A 279 -25.77 -9.99 4.13
CA GLY A 279 -26.69 -11.07 4.48
C GLY A 279 -26.10 -12.45 4.24
N TYR A 280 -26.65 -13.44 4.93
CA TYR A 280 -26.17 -14.83 4.95
C TYR A 280 -26.96 -15.77 4.01
N GLU A 281 -28.03 -15.29 3.39
CA GLU A 281 -28.97 -16.13 2.66
C GLU A 281 -28.48 -16.61 1.30
N LYS A 282 -27.54 -15.88 0.70
CA LYS A 282 -27.06 -16.10 -0.67
C LYS A 282 -25.55 -16.02 -0.73
N SER A 283 -24.97 -16.73 -1.69
CA SER A 283 -23.54 -16.61 -2.00
C SER A 283 -23.19 -15.20 -2.48
N PHE A 284 -21.92 -14.80 -2.39
CA PHE A 284 -21.47 -13.51 -2.87
C PHE A 284 -21.72 -13.36 -4.38
N ALA A 285 -21.51 -14.42 -5.16
CA ALA A 285 -21.76 -14.41 -6.61
C ALA A 285 -23.24 -14.15 -6.93
N GLU A 286 -24.17 -14.84 -6.26
CA GLU A 286 -25.62 -14.62 -6.43
C GLU A 286 -26.02 -13.19 -6.05
N GLN A 287 -25.41 -12.62 -5.01
CA GLN A 287 -25.68 -11.26 -4.59
C GLN A 287 -25.16 -10.23 -5.62
N ILE A 288 -24.01 -10.48 -6.25
CA ILE A 288 -23.48 -9.65 -7.33
C ILE A 288 -24.44 -9.61 -8.52
N ASP A 289 -24.95 -10.78 -8.94
CA ASP A 289 -25.89 -10.88 -10.04
C ASP A 289 -27.20 -10.13 -9.75
N GLU A 290 -27.76 -10.30 -8.56
CA GLU A 290 -28.96 -9.57 -8.15
C GLU A 290 -28.77 -8.07 -8.05
N LEU A 291 -27.66 -7.61 -7.47
CA LEU A 291 -27.36 -6.20 -7.34
C LEU A 291 -27.13 -5.54 -8.70
N THR A 292 -26.47 -6.27 -9.60
CA THR A 292 -26.26 -5.82 -10.98
C THR A 292 -27.59 -5.61 -11.69
N GLU A 293 -28.52 -6.56 -11.57
CA GLU A 293 -29.86 -6.45 -12.17
C GLU A 293 -30.68 -5.33 -11.52
N LYS A 294 -30.63 -5.18 -10.18
CA LYS A 294 -31.29 -4.07 -9.48
C LYS A 294 -30.76 -2.69 -9.93
N ILE A 295 -29.46 -2.56 -10.15
CA ILE A 295 -28.86 -1.32 -10.67
C ILE A 295 -29.37 -1.03 -12.06
N LYS A 296 -29.44 -2.05 -12.92
CA LYS A 296 -29.98 -1.89 -14.29
C LYS A 296 -31.42 -1.43 -14.27
N GLN A 297 -32.28 -2.09 -13.48
CA GLN A 297 -33.68 -1.72 -13.32
C GLN A 297 -33.83 -0.29 -12.77
N CYS A 298 -33.06 0.07 -11.74
CA CYS A 298 -33.07 1.42 -11.17
C CYS A 298 -32.66 2.50 -12.19
N LYS A 299 -31.70 2.22 -13.08
CA LYS A 299 -31.33 3.12 -14.18
C LYS A 299 -32.48 3.33 -15.18
N GLU A 300 -33.19 2.27 -15.53
CA GLU A 300 -34.35 2.34 -16.43
C GLU A 300 -35.51 3.11 -15.78
N GLU A 301 -35.79 2.86 -14.51
CA GLU A 301 -36.78 3.61 -13.74
C GLU A 301 -36.44 5.10 -13.63
N ALA A 302 -35.17 5.42 -13.35
CA ALA A 302 -34.65 6.76 -13.28
C ALA A 302 -34.87 7.51 -14.59
N LYS A 303 -34.55 6.89 -15.72
CA LYS A 303 -34.76 7.46 -17.06
C LYS A 303 -36.22 7.81 -17.29
N LYS A 304 -37.14 6.87 -17.05
CA LYS A 304 -38.59 7.07 -17.20
C LYS A 304 -39.12 8.15 -16.26
N ALA A 305 -38.69 8.14 -14.97
CA ALA A 305 -39.15 9.11 -13.98
C ALA A 305 -38.70 10.54 -14.32
N ILE A 306 -37.45 10.71 -14.80
CA ILE A 306 -36.91 12.01 -15.20
C ILE A 306 -37.58 12.53 -16.49
N GLU A 307 -37.84 11.66 -17.47
CA GLU A 307 -38.55 12.01 -18.71
C GLU A 307 -39.97 12.52 -18.42
N ASN A 308 -40.67 11.87 -17.49
CA ASN A 308 -42.05 12.17 -17.14
C ASN A 308 -42.19 13.30 -16.08
N ALA A 309 -41.11 13.77 -15.47
CA ALA A 309 -41.14 14.79 -14.41
C ALA A 309 -41.35 16.21 -15.00
N GLY A 310 -42.13 17.01 -14.31
CA GLY A 310 -42.30 18.44 -14.60
C GLY A 310 -40.97 19.21 -14.41
N ARG A 311 -40.81 20.34 -15.09
CA ARG A 311 -39.56 21.14 -15.12
C ARG A 311 -39.00 21.45 -13.74
N ASN A 312 -39.85 21.66 -12.73
CA ASN A 312 -39.44 21.99 -11.35
C ASN A 312 -39.06 20.73 -10.53
N GLU A 313 -39.46 19.54 -10.96
CA GLU A 313 -39.26 18.29 -10.22
C GLU A 313 -38.08 17.47 -10.75
N LYS A 314 -37.62 17.74 -11.97
CA LYS A 314 -36.55 16.98 -12.62
C LYS A 314 -35.29 16.91 -11.77
N LYS A 315 -34.84 18.02 -11.21
CA LYS A 315 -33.63 18.08 -10.39
C LYS A 315 -33.77 17.22 -9.15
N LYS A 316 -34.91 17.31 -8.45
CA LYS A 316 -35.19 16.52 -7.24
C LYS A 316 -35.21 15.01 -7.55
N LYS A 317 -35.83 14.64 -8.67
CA LYS A 317 -35.85 13.23 -9.11
C LYS A 317 -34.45 12.71 -9.48
N GLN A 318 -33.65 13.53 -10.16
CA GLN A 318 -32.27 13.19 -10.46
C GLN A 318 -31.45 12.93 -9.17
N GLU A 319 -31.53 13.81 -8.20
CA GLU A 319 -30.84 13.64 -6.91
C GLU A 319 -31.29 12.37 -6.19
N GLU A 320 -32.61 12.10 -6.14
CA GLU A 320 -33.16 10.89 -5.49
C GLU A 320 -32.61 9.59 -6.14
N TYR A 321 -32.56 9.53 -7.48
CA TYR A 321 -32.04 8.33 -8.16
C TYR A 321 -30.53 8.22 -8.14
N VAL A 322 -29.80 9.34 -8.11
CA VAL A 322 -28.34 9.34 -7.88
C VAL A 322 -28.02 8.72 -6.53
N ASP A 323 -28.75 9.10 -5.48
CA ASP A 323 -28.54 8.54 -4.14
C ASP A 323 -28.87 7.04 -4.09
N LYS A 324 -29.97 6.60 -4.71
CA LYS A 324 -30.33 5.18 -4.81
C LYS A 324 -29.29 4.36 -5.57
N LEU A 325 -28.82 4.87 -6.71
CA LEU A 325 -27.79 4.20 -7.51
C LEU A 325 -26.45 4.14 -6.79
N SER A 326 -26.08 5.21 -6.08
CA SER A 326 -24.87 5.24 -5.26
C SER A 326 -24.92 4.18 -4.16
N ALA A 327 -26.03 4.09 -3.42
CA ALA A 327 -26.19 3.09 -2.36
C ALA A 327 -26.12 1.64 -2.91
N LEU A 328 -26.76 1.37 -4.04
CA LEU A 328 -26.69 0.05 -4.68
C LEU A 328 -25.28 -0.26 -5.19
N SER A 329 -24.58 0.73 -5.74
CA SER A 329 -23.21 0.58 -6.23
C SER A 329 -22.23 0.31 -5.09
N ASP A 330 -22.42 0.96 -3.94
CA ASP A 330 -21.59 0.75 -2.74
C ASP A 330 -21.72 -0.70 -2.24
N ILE A 331 -22.94 -1.20 -2.14
CA ILE A 331 -23.19 -2.60 -1.75
C ILE A 331 -22.63 -3.58 -2.78
N LEU A 332 -22.78 -3.29 -4.06
CA LEU A 332 -22.20 -4.12 -5.12
C LEU A 332 -20.67 -4.18 -5.02
N ASN A 333 -20.02 -3.07 -4.72
CA ASN A 333 -18.57 -3.04 -4.51
C ASN A 333 -18.16 -3.91 -3.33
N VAL A 334 -18.90 -3.86 -2.22
CA VAL A 334 -18.66 -4.76 -1.07
C VAL A 334 -18.78 -6.23 -1.49
N ALA A 335 -19.84 -6.58 -2.23
CA ALA A 335 -20.06 -7.95 -2.71
C ALA A 335 -18.95 -8.42 -3.65
N LYS A 336 -18.46 -7.54 -4.53
CA LYS A 336 -17.33 -7.85 -5.44
C LYS A 336 -16.03 -8.09 -4.68
N GLU A 337 -15.73 -7.29 -3.65
CA GLU A 337 -14.54 -7.49 -2.83
C GLU A 337 -14.64 -8.78 -1.99
N ALA A 338 -15.82 -9.10 -1.48
CA ALA A 338 -16.06 -10.36 -0.79
C ALA A 338 -15.85 -11.58 -1.71
N GLN A 339 -16.39 -11.52 -2.91
CA GLN A 339 -16.22 -12.58 -3.91
C GLN A 339 -14.77 -12.71 -4.36
N TRP A 340 -14.06 -11.60 -4.59
CA TRP A 340 -12.65 -11.60 -4.92
C TRP A 340 -11.81 -12.37 -3.90
N LEU A 341 -12.07 -12.16 -2.61
CA LEU A 341 -11.38 -12.84 -1.52
C LEU A 341 -11.75 -14.32 -1.43
N TYR A 342 -13.05 -14.60 -1.48
CA TYR A 342 -13.58 -15.96 -1.32
C TYR A 342 -13.17 -16.89 -2.48
N GLU A 343 -13.16 -16.40 -3.71
CA GLU A 343 -12.69 -17.18 -4.88
C GLU A 343 -11.23 -17.64 -4.74
N LYS A 344 -10.41 -16.84 -4.05
CA LYS A 344 -8.97 -17.10 -3.91
C LYS A 344 -8.65 -18.02 -2.73
N PHE A 345 -9.33 -17.82 -1.61
CA PHE A 345 -8.96 -18.47 -0.34
C PHE A 345 -10.10 -19.26 0.32
N GLY A 346 -11.31 -19.25 -0.25
CA GLY A 346 -12.43 -20.05 0.20
C GLY A 346 -12.71 -19.90 1.69
N GLU A 347 -12.69 -21.00 2.41
CA GLU A 347 -12.94 -21.07 3.85
C GLU A 347 -11.71 -20.70 4.72
N GLY A 348 -10.65 -20.18 4.11
CA GLY A 348 -9.50 -19.64 4.84
C GLY A 348 -8.25 -20.52 4.79
N GLU A 349 -7.92 -21.05 3.64
CA GLU A 349 -6.66 -21.74 3.40
C GLU A 349 -5.75 -20.87 2.52
N TYR A 350 -4.51 -20.64 2.99
CA TYR A 350 -3.53 -19.95 2.16
C TYR A 350 -3.19 -20.82 0.94
N GLN A 351 -3.11 -20.18 -0.20
CA GLN A 351 -2.51 -20.74 -1.41
C GLN A 351 -1.86 -19.63 -2.23
N ASP A 352 -0.84 -19.99 -3.01
CA ASP A 352 -0.26 -19.10 -3.98
C ASP A 352 -1.29 -18.80 -5.08
N ILE A 353 -1.46 -17.52 -5.39
CA ILE A 353 -2.38 -17.07 -6.44
C ILE A 353 -1.57 -16.43 -7.57
N PRO A 354 -1.56 -17.00 -8.77
CA PRO A 354 -0.85 -16.44 -9.91
C PRO A 354 -1.21 -14.96 -10.14
N GLY A 355 -0.19 -14.13 -10.27
CA GLY A 355 -0.36 -12.68 -10.45
C GLY A 355 -0.69 -11.87 -9.20
N LEU A 356 -0.92 -12.51 -8.05
CA LEU A 356 -1.28 -11.82 -6.80
C LEU A 356 -0.30 -12.08 -5.66
N CYS A 357 -0.12 -13.32 -5.25
CA CYS A 357 0.72 -13.64 -4.09
C CYS A 357 1.45 -14.97 -4.22
N LYS A 358 2.62 -15.04 -3.62
CA LYS A 358 3.44 -16.24 -3.52
C LYS A 358 4.29 -16.23 -2.26
N VAL A 359 4.39 -17.38 -1.61
CA VAL A 359 5.37 -17.64 -0.56
C VAL A 359 6.63 -18.23 -1.17
N ALA A 360 7.78 -17.65 -0.84
CA ALA A 360 9.09 -18.16 -1.23
C ALA A 360 9.93 -18.49 0.01
N TYR A 361 10.89 -19.41 -0.16
CA TYR A 361 11.91 -19.65 0.85
C TYR A 361 13.04 -18.62 0.74
N THR A 362 13.72 -18.33 1.82
CA THR A 362 14.85 -17.38 1.84
C THR A 362 16.03 -17.91 1.05
N THR A 363 16.41 -19.18 1.26
CA THR A 363 17.57 -19.84 0.67
C THR A 363 17.20 -21.18 0.04
N GLU A 364 18.08 -21.71 -0.81
CA GLU A 364 17.93 -23.06 -1.37
C GLU A 364 17.95 -24.15 -0.27
N GLU A 365 18.79 -23.97 0.74
CA GLU A 365 18.88 -24.89 1.88
C GLU A 365 17.60 -24.92 2.72
N ALA A 366 16.89 -23.82 2.81
CA ALA A 366 15.65 -23.70 3.58
C ALA A 366 14.46 -24.42 2.92
N LYS A 367 14.53 -24.77 1.64
CA LYS A 367 13.46 -25.48 0.94
C LYS A 367 13.24 -26.87 1.54
N ILE A 368 12.01 -27.13 1.95
CA ILE A 368 11.60 -28.44 2.47
C ILE A 368 11.12 -29.37 1.35
N ASP A 369 10.53 -28.80 0.31
CA ASP A 369 9.98 -29.52 -0.85
C ASP A 369 10.64 -29.01 -2.13
N SER A 370 11.22 -29.94 -2.91
CA SER A 370 11.89 -29.62 -4.17
C SER A 370 10.94 -29.40 -5.35
N GLN A 371 9.66 -29.76 -5.24
CA GLN A 371 8.69 -29.60 -6.32
C GLN A 371 7.81 -28.38 -6.13
N GLY A 372 8.01 -27.36 -6.98
CA GLY A 372 7.21 -26.15 -7.02
C GLY A 372 7.58 -25.06 -6.02
N SER A 373 8.50 -25.34 -5.10
CA SER A 373 9.04 -24.33 -4.18
C SER A 373 10.09 -23.48 -4.88
N ILE A 374 10.09 -22.19 -4.59
CA ILE A 374 11.04 -21.21 -5.08
C ILE A 374 11.77 -20.57 -3.91
N SER A 375 13.06 -20.22 -4.10
CA SER A 375 13.81 -19.44 -3.13
C SER A 375 14.19 -18.06 -3.66
N VAL A 376 14.44 -17.15 -2.76
CA VAL A 376 14.95 -15.82 -3.09
C VAL A 376 16.40 -15.91 -3.58
N GLU A 377 17.16 -16.87 -3.08
CA GLU A 377 18.53 -17.15 -3.51
C GLU A 377 18.59 -17.48 -5.01
N GLU A 378 17.73 -18.37 -5.52
CA GLU A 378 17.71 -18.73 -6.94
C GLU A 378 17.29 -17.57 -7.86
N LYS A 379 16.60 -16.55 -7.31
CA LYS A 379 16.25 -15.30 -7.99
C LYS A 379 17.28 -14.18 -7.77
N ALA A 380 18.51 -14.54 -7.44
CA ALA A 380 19.60 -13.61 -7.23
C ALA A 380 19.28 -12.52 -6.17
N TRP A 381 18.55 -12.89 -5.12
CA TRP A 381 18.17 -12.05 -3.99
C TRP A 381 17.25 -10.87 -4.36
N SER A 382 16.54 -10.94 -5.49
CA SER A 382 15.51 -9.98 -5.83
C SER A 382 14.36 -10.04 -4.83
N LEU A 383 13.85 -8.88 -4.43
CA LEU A 383 12.64 -8.73 -3.59
C LEU A 383 11.46 -8.12 -4.37
N THR A 384 11.54 -8.16 -5.69
CA THR A 384 10.46 -7.68 -6.57
C THR A 384 9.32 -8.70 -6.63
N PRO A 385 8.14 -8.42 -6.07
CA PRO A 385 7.03 -9.38 -6.02
C PRO A 385 6.65 -9.96 -7.38
N GLY A 386 6.65 -9.14 -8.44
CA GLY A 386 6.34 -9.59 -9.79
C GLY A 386 7.22 -10.70 -10.35
N ALA A 387 8.45 -10.86 -9.81
CA ALA A 387 9.37 -11.94 -10.19
C ALA A 387 8.94 -13.32 -9.63
N TYR A 388 8.06 -13.35 -8.66
CA TYR A 388 7.61 -14.54 -7.94
C TYR A 388 6.19 -14.95 -8.25
N VAL A 389 5.26 -13.99 -8.31
CA VAL A 389 3.82 -14.25 -8.42
C VAL A 389 3.39 -14.71 -9.82
N GLY A 390 4.22 -14.50 -10.84
CA GLY A 390 3.89 -14.83 -12.22
C GLY A 390 2.83 -13.90 -12.81
N VAL A 391 2.14 -14.40 -13.82
CA VAL A 391 1.07 -13.67 -14.53
C VAL A 391 -0.26 -14.33 -14.20
N ALA A 392 -1.26 -13.51 -13.89
CA ALA A 392 -2.64 -14.01 -13.74
C ALA A 392 -3.07 -14.72 -15.03
N PRO A 393 -3.80 -15.84 -14.94
CA PRO A 393 -4.44 -16.45 -16.10
C PRO A 393 -5.27 -15.37 -16.81
N ILE A 394 -5.14 -15.29 -18.14
CA ILE A 394 -6.03 -14.45 -18.95
C ILE A 394 -7.39 -15.13 -18.85
N GLU A 395 -8.32 -14.50 -18.14
CA GLU A 395 -9.72 -14.89 -18.25
C GLU A 395 -10.12 -14.67 -19.70
N ASP A 396 -10.53 -15.74 -20.38
CA ASP A 396 -11.17 -15.62 -21.66
C ASP A 396 -12.54 -14.98 -21.40
N ASP A 397 -12.60 -13.66 -21.55
CA ASP A 397 -13.83 -12.88 -21.37
C ASP A 397 -14.87 -13.18 -22.45
N GLY A 398 -14.57 -14.15 -23.35
CA GLY A 398 -15.43 -14.53 -24.46
C GLY A 398 -15.61 -13.42 -25.48
N VAL A 399 -14.90 -12.32 -25.34
CA VAL A 399 -14.96 -11.18 -26.27
C VAL A 399 -14.01 -11.45 -27.42
N ASN A 400 -14.58 -11.64 -28.60
CA ASN A 400 -13.81 -11.74 -29.82
C ASN A 400 -12.95 -10.48 -29.99
N PHE A 401 -11.64 -10.63 -30.06
CA PHE A 401 -10.68 -9.52 -30.18
C PHE A 401 -11.05 -8.59 -31.36
N GLU A 402 -11.51 -9.15 -32.50
CA GLU A 402 -11.91 -8.37 -33.67
C GLU A 402 -13.16 -7.53 -33.39
N GLU A 403 -14.14 -8.06 -32.65
CA GLU A 403 -15.34 -7.31 -32.24
C GLU A 403 -15.00 -6.18 -31.28
N ARG A 404 -14.13 -6.44 -30.29
CA ARG A 404 -13.70 -5.43 -29.35
C ARG A 404 -12.87 -4.33 -29.98
N MET A 405 -12.00 -4.67 -30.92
CA MET A 405 -11.25 -3.70 -31.70
C MET A 405 -12.17 -2.84 -32.58
N ALA A 406 -13.22 -3.44 -33.18
CA ALA A 406 -14.20 -2.72 -33.95
C ALA A 406 -15.05 -1.76 -33.08
N GLU A 407 -15.38 -2.14 -31.85
CA GLU A 407 -16.03 -1.26 -30.88
C GLU A 407 -15.14 -0.08 -30.50
N ILE A 408 -13.89 -0.33 -30.11
CA ILE A 408 -12.91 0.72 -29.77
C ILE A 408 -12.70 1.67 -30.94
N HIS A 409 -12.63 1.15 -32.18
CA HIS A 409 -12.48 1.97 -33.36
C HIS A 409 -13.71 2.88 -33.58
N ARG A 410 -14.94 2.35 -33.43
CA ARG A 410 -16.17 3.15 -33.50
C ARG A 410 -16.23 4.25 -32.43
N GLU A 411 -15.81 3.92 -31.21
CA GLU A 411 -15.77 4.85 -30.09
C GLU A 411 -14.75 5.98 -30.34
N LEU A 412 -13.57 5.64 -30.87
CA LEU A 412 -12.56 6.62 -31.28
C LEU A 412 -13.08 7.56 -32.39
N LEU A 413 -13.78 7.05 -33.39
CA LEU A 413 -14.37 7.86 -34.45
C LEU A 413 -15.46 8.80 -33.91
N SER A 414 -16.27 8.32 -32.97
CA SER A 414 -17.29 9.14 -32.31
C SER A 414 -16.65 10.28 -31.48
N LEU A 415 -15.62 9.98 -30.69
CA LEU A 415 -14.87 10.97 -29.91
C LEU A 415 -14.15 11.99 -30.81
N GLN A 416 -13.63 11.53 -31.95
CA GLN A 416 -13.01 12.42 -32.93
C GLN A 416 -14.04 13.39 -33.53
N ALA A 417 -15.24 12.90 -33.85
CA ALA A 417 -16.32 13.74 -34.40
C ALA A 417 -16.80 14.78 -33.38
N GLU A 418 -16.93 14.36 -32.09
CA GLU A 418 -17.28 15.27 -30.99
C GLU A 418 -16.22 16.34 -30.76
N SER A 419 -14.94 15.94 -30.77
CA SER A 419 -13.81 16.86 -30.69
C SER A 419 -13.81 17.91 -31.80
N ASN A 420 -14.04 17.49 -33.04
CA ASN A 420 -14.12 18.39 -34.17
C ASN A 420 -15.30 19.39 -34.05
N TYR A 421 -16.46 18.90 -33.63
CA TYR A 421 -17.62 19.74 -33.37
C TYR A 421 -17.36 20.80 -32.28
N LEU A 422 -16.73 20.40 -31.18
CA LEU A 422 -16.35 21.31 -30.12
C LEU A 422 -15.32 22.36 -30.56
N MET A 423 -14.35 21.96 -31.38
CA MET A 423 -13.37 22.89 -31.97
C MET A 423 -14.02 23.92 -32.89
N GLU A 424 -14.98 23.50 -33.71
CA GLU A 424 -15.76 24.41 -34.55
C GLU A 424 -16.61 25.40 -33.74
N ALA A 425 -17.27 24.90 -32.69
CA ALA A 425 -18.04 25.75 -31.77
C ALA A 425 -17.16 26.78 -31.05
N ILE A 426 -15.98 26.36 -30.55
CA ILE A 426 -15.01 27.26 -29.95
C ILE A 426 -14.51 28.31 -30.93
N SER A 427 -14.15 27.90 -32.15
CA SER A 427 -13.69 28.81 -33.22
C SER A 427 -14.77 29.83 -33.62
N LYS A 428 -16.02 29.41 -33.64
CA LYS A 428 -17.16 30.32 -33.92
C LYS A 428 -17.34 31.32 -32.78
N ASN A 429 -17.31 30.86 -31.52
CA ASN A 429 -17.45 31.74 -30.36
C ASN A 429 -16.29 32.75 -30.26
N MET A 430 -15.06 32.33 -30.55
CA MET A 430 -13.89 33.24 -30.59
C MET A 430 -14.07 34.34 -31.67
N LYS A 431 -14.53 33.99 -32.87
CA LYS A 431 -14.83 34.98 -33.91
C LYS A 431 -15.93 35.96 -33.50
N GLU A 432 -16.97 35.48 -32.82
CA GLU A 432 -18.07 36.34 -32.30
C GLU A 432 -17.59 37.27 -31.17
N MET A 433 -16.55 36.89 -30.44
CA MET A 433 -15.89 37.73 -29.39
C MET A 433 -14.81 38.66 -29.96
N GLY A 434 -14.55 38.62 -31.27
CA GLY A 434 -13.59 39.50 -31.93
C GLY A 434 -12.11 39.10 -31.69
N ILE A 435 -11.86 37.83 -31.35
CA ILE A 435 -10.52 37.24 -31.14
C ILE A 435 -10.17 36.37 -32.35
#